data_0e5927514a650f448996fe89988973fc
#
_entry.id   0e5927514a650f448996fe89988973fc
#
_cell.length_a   1.000
_cell.length_b   1.000
_cell.length_c   1.000
_cell.angle_alpha   90.00
_cell.angle_beta   90.00
_cell.angle_gamma   90.00
#
_symmetry.space_group_name_H-M   'P 1'
#
loop_
_entity.id
_entity.type
_entity.pdbx_description
1 polymer ?
#
loop_
_entity_poly.entity_id
_entity_poly.type
_entity_poly.pdbx_seq_one_letter_code
_entity_poly.pdbx_strand_id
1 'polypeptide(L)'
;MLKPTLVATLTLASLFALANAQAAGCGTPRNAFDTVYCASTLFAQSDKSLNQTYGELRKQLPADQQALLKQGQLAWIKQRDSQCAREEADGYFVNLDCAVSLTESRVETLKERLRECASTGCEAGKLGQ
;
A
#
# COMPACT_ATOMS: atom_id res chain seq x y z
N MET A 1 22.77 -20.21 -63.71
CA MET A 1 22.86 -18.84 -63.18
C MET A 1 21.81 -18.69 -62.08
N LEU A 2 22.15 -18.95 -60.85
CA LEU A 2 21.24 -18.74 -59.70
C LEU A 2 21.49 -17.35 -59.10
N LYS A 3 20.44 -16.54 -59.01
CA LYS A 3 20.48 -15.27 -58.31
C LYS A 3 20.24 -15.50 -56.81
N PRO A 4 21.04 -14.96 -55.92
CA PRO A 4 20.74 -14.98 -54.48
C PRO A 4 19.74 -13.86 -54.16
N THR A 5 18.57 -14.23 -53.60
CA THR A 5 17.62 -13.32 -53.00
C THR A 5 18.09 -12.97 -51.60
N LEU A 6 18.43 -11.69 -51.40
CA LEU A 6 18.73 -11.13 -50.08
C LEU A 6 17.40 -11.00 -49.31
N VAL A 7 17.28 -11.79 -48.23
CA VAL A 7 16.20 -11.61 -47.25
C VAL A 7 16.71 -10.61 -46.20
N ALA A 8 16.19 -9.43 -46.25
CA ALA A 8 16.43 -8.40 -45.22
C ALA A 8 15.53 -8.68 -44.02
N THR A 9 16.09 -9.21 -42.94
CA THR A 9 15.40 -9.36 -41.65
C THR A 9 15.39 -8.02 -40.94
N LEU A 10 14.21 -7.38 -40.94
CA LEU A 10 13.93 -6.19 -40.08
C LEU A 10 13.77 -6.68 -38.64
N THR A 11 14.79 -6.49 -37.81
CA THR A 11 14.68 -6.63 -36.36
C THR A 11 14.00 -5.41 -35.77
N LEU A 12 12.73 -5.55 -35.42
CA LEU A 12 11.98 -4.55 -34.63
C LEU A 12 12.54 -4.55 -33.19
N ALA A 13 13.43 -3.62 -32.90
CA ALA A 13 13.85 -3.36 -31.53
C ALA A 13 12.72 -2.69 -30.78
N SER A 14 11.92 -3.45 -30.04
CA SER A 14 10.92 -2.93 -29.12
C SER A 14 11.63 -2.24 -27.95
N LEU A 15 11.70 -0.92 -27.98
CA LEU A 15 12.05 -0.09 -26.83
C LEU A 15 10.94 -0.22 -25.79
N PHE A 16 11.10 -1.13 -24.83
CA PHE A 16 10.33 -1.06 -23.59
C PHE A 16 10.79 0.18 -22.82
N ALA A 17 10.02 1.25 -22.96
CA ALA A 17 10.10 2.37 -22.05
C ALA A 17 9.67 1.85 -20.67
N LEU A 18 10.65 1.60 -19.79
CA LEU A 18 10.44 1.43 -18.38
C LEU A 18 9.88 2.75 -17.87
N ALA A 19 8.55 2.86 -17.82
CA ALA A 19 7.91 3.91 -17.04
C ALA A 19 8.34 3.68 -15.58
N ASN A 20 9.32 4.45 -15.13
CA ASN A 20 9.60 4.57 -13.72
C ASN A 20 8.31 5.13 -13.09
N ALA A 21 7.51 4.26 -12.48
CA ALA A 21 6.50 4.67 -11.52
C ALA A 21 7.28 5.27 -10.34
N GLN A 22 7.63 6.53 -10.46
CA GLN A 22 8.07 7.30 -9.31
C GLN A 22 6.87 7.28 -8.38
N ALA A 23 7.03 6.60 -7.25
CA ALA A 23 6.13 6.78 -6.13
C ALA A 23 5.97 8.31 -5.99
N ALA A 24 4.72 8.78 -6.05
CA ALA A 24 4.42 10.20 -5.96
C ALA A 24 4.76 10.66 -4.53
N GLY A 25 6.05 10.74 -4.26
CA GLY A 25 6.58 11.35 -3.05
C GLY A 25 6.34 12.85 -3.13
N CYS A 26 6.22 13.46 -1.98
CA CYS A 26 6.25 14.91 -1.88
C CYS A 26 7.58 15.40 -2.45
N GLY A 27 7.56 16.18 -3.51
CA GLY A 27 8.75 16.92 -3.96
C GLY A 27 9.33 17.74 -2.80
N THR A 28 10.41 18.47 -3.04
CA THR A 28 10.97 19.32 -1.97
C THR A 28 9.95 20.37 -1.55
N PRO A 29 9.44 20.31 -0.30
CA PRO A 29 8.49 21.30 0.20
C PRO A 29 9.12 22.71 0.24
N ARG A 30 8.36 23.70 -0.17
CA ARG A 30 8.83 25.11 -0.18
C ARG A 30 8.56 25.82 1.15
N ASN A 31 7.60 25.31 1.91
CA ASN A 31 7.16 25.88 3.19
C ASN A 31 6.39 24.84 4.03
N ALA A 32 6.01 25.21 5.24
CA ALA A 32 5.28 24.33 6.16
C ALA A 32 3.92 23.86 5.60
N PHE A 33 3.21 24.71 4.85
CA PHE A 33 1.94 24.32 4.23
C PHE A 33 2.13 23.23 3.17
N ASP A 34 3.14 23.37 2.32
CA ASP A 34 3.46 22.34 1.32
C ASP A 34 3.79 21.00 2.00
N THR A 35 4.52 21.03 3.11
CA THR A 35 4.88 19.85 3.89
C THR A 35 3.62 19.15 4.43
N VAL A 36 2.76 19.89 5.12
CA VAL A 36 1.53 19.34 5.72
C VAL A 36 0.57 18.85 4.64
N TYR A 37 0.36 19.65 3.58
CA TYR A 37 -0.52 19.28 2.48
C TYR A 37 -0.08 17.98 1.81
N CYS A 38 1.20 17.87 1.53
CA CYS A 38 1.75 16.69 0.88
C CYS A 38 1.67 15.44 1.79
N ALA A 39 2.09 15.54 3.04
CA ALA A 39 2.00 14.43 3.98
C ALA A 39 0.55 13.99 4.22
N SER A 40 -0.40 14.93 4.28
CA SER A 40 -1.82 14.63 4.38
C SER A 40 -2.35 13.91 3.14
N THR A 41 -1.90 14.31 1.95
CA THR A 41 -2.29 13.66 0.69
C THR A 41 -1.77 12.23 0.62
N LEU A 42 -0.53 11.99 1.01
CA LEU A 42 0.06 10.64 1.06
C LEU A 42 -0.67 9.77 2.10
N PHE A 43 -1.00 10.32 3.26
CA PHE A 43 -1.76 9.59 4.26
C PHE A 43 -3.16 9.20 3.74
N ALA A 44 -3.87 10.12 3.09
CA ALA A 44 -5.18 9.83 2.51
C ALA A 44 -5.11 8.73 1.41
N GLN A 45 -4.06 8.72 0.61
CA GLN A 45 -3.83 7.70 -0.42
C GLN A 45 -3.52 6.33 0.20
N SER A 46 -2.65 6.26 1.20
CA SER A 46 -2.30 5.02 1.89
C SER A 46 -3.50 4.46 2.67
N ASP A 47 -4.30 5.32 3.32
CA ASP A 47 -5.52 4.93 4.01
C ASP A 47 -6.59 4.39 3.04
N LYS A 48 -6.74 5.01 1.88
CA LYS A 48 -7.61 4.48 0.82
C LYS A 48 -7.17 3.08 0.38
N SER A 49 -5.87 2.88 0.15
CA SER A 49 -5.30 1.57 -0.22
C SER A 49 -5.52 0.53 0.88
N LEU A 50 -5.36 0.92 2.14
CA LEU A 50 -5.63 0.08 3.31
C LEU A 50 -7.08 -0.40 3.32
N ASN A 51 -8.03 0.52 3.18
CA ASN A 51 -9.45 0.20 3.22
C ASN A 51 -9.87 -0.69 2.04
N GLN A 52 -9.32 -0.47 0.86
CA GLN A 52 -9.55 -1.33 -0.30
C GLN A 52 -9.03 -2.75 -0.06
N THR A 53 -7.77 -2.89 0.34
CA THR A 53 -7.13 -4.20 0.57
C THR A 53 -7.82 -4.97 1.70
N TYR A 54 -8.18 -4.28 2.79
CA TYR A 54 -8.98 -4.86 3.87
C TYR A 54 -10.33 -5.37 3.38
N GLY A 55 -11.04 -4.58 2.58
CA GLY A 55 -12.33 -4.96 2.01
C GLY A 55 -12.24 -6.17 1.07
N GLU A 56 -11.18 -6.26 0.27
CA GLU A 56 -10.93 -7.40 -0.60
C GLU A 56 -10.66 -8.68 0.20
N LEU A 57 -9.79 -8.59 1.21
CA LEU A 57 -9.50 -9.72 2.08
C LEU A 57 -10.75 -10.18 2.84
N ARG A 58 -11.50 -9.23 3.41
CA ARG A 58 -12.72 -9.54 4.15
C ARG A 58 -13.74 -10.33 3.32
N LYS A 59 -13.88 -10.01 2.03
CA LYS A 59 -14.81 -10.71 1.13
C LYS A 59 -14.46 -12.19 0.90
N GLN A 60 -13.21 -12.57 1.07
CA GLN A 60 -12.75 -13.94 0.87
C GLN A 60 -12.87 -14.80 2.13
N LEU A 61 -13.21 -14.20 3.27
CA LEU A 61 -13.21 -14.87 4.57
C LEU A 61 -14.61 -15.27 5.01
N PRO A 62 -14.76 -16.44 5.68
CA PRO A 62 -15.98 -16.80 6.39
C PRO A 62 -16.21 -15.87 7.61
N ALA A 63 -17.42 -15.85 8.14
CA ALA A 63 -17.87 -14.87 9.13
C ALA A 63 -17.01 -14.82 10.41
N ASP A 64 -16.59 -15.97 10.92
CA ASP A 64 -15.72 -16.10 12.09
C ASP A 64 -14.34 -15.48 11.83
N GLN A 65 -13.76 -15.73 10.65
CA GLN A 65 -12.48 -15.16 10.27
C GLN A 65 -12.58 -13.66 9.95
N GLN A 66 -13.73 -13.18 9.43
CA GLN A 66 -13.98 -11.74 9.30
C GLN A 66 -13.96 -11.03 10.66
N ALA A 67 -14.46 -11.67 11.71
CA ALA A 67 -14.42 -11.13 13.07
C ALA A 67 -12.97 -11.00 13.58
N LEU A 68 -12.12 -12.01 13.34
CA LEU A 68 -10.71 -11.97 13.69
C LEU A 68 -9.96 -10.85 12.92
N LEU A 69 -10.18 -10.74 11.62
CA LEU A 69 -9.60 -9.69 10.80
C LEU A 69 -10.01 -8.30 11.30
N LYS A 70 -11.28 -8.11 11.64
CA LYS A 70 -11.77 -6.85 12.21
C LYS A 70 -11.09 -6.52 13.54
N GLN A 71 -10.98 -7.50 14.42
CA GLN A 71 -10.32 -7.33 15.73
C GLN A 71 -8.86 -6.92 15.55
N GLY A 72 -8.11 -7.60 14.68
CA GLY A 72 -6.71 -7.28 14.39
C GLY A 72 -6.56 -5.89 13.77
N GLN A 73 -7.46 -5.51 12.85
CA GLN A 73 -7.44 -4.19 12.23
C GLN A 73 -7.68 -3.06 13.26
N LEU A 74 -8.64 -3.23 14.16
CA LEU A 74 -8.91 -2.24 15.21
C LEU A 74 -7.75 -2.13 16.20
N ALA A 75 -7.12 -3.24 16.56
CA ALA A 75 -5.94 -3.24 17.42
C ALA A 75 -4.76 -2.52 16.74
N TRP A 76 -4.55 -2.79 15.45
CA TRP A 76 -3.52 -2.12 14.67
C TRP A 76 -3.78 -0.61 14.54
N ILE A 77 -5.02 -0.16 14.27
CA ILE A 77 -5.37 1.26 14.24
C ILE A 77 -4.99 1.95 15.56
N LYS A 78 -5.36 1.34 16.68
CA LYS A 78 -5.02 1.85 18.02
C LYS A 78 -3.50 1.94 18.22
N GLN A 79 -2.76 0.95 17.76
CA GLN A 79 -1.30 0.95 17.84
C GLN A 79 -0.70 2.07 16.98
N ARG A 80 -1.11 2.19 15.72
CA ARG A 80 -0.66 3.29 14.83
C ARG A 80 -0.91 4.65 15.48
N ASP A 81 -2.13 4.87 15.95
CA ASP A 81 -2.51 6.17 16.51
C ASP A 81 -1.70 6.48 17.78
N SER A 82 -1.45 5.49 18.64
CA SER A 82 -0.62 5.68 19.84
C SER A 82 0.87 5.92 19.53
N GLN A 83 1.37 5.38 18.42
CA GLN A 83 2.76 5.56 18.01
C GLN A 83 3.00 6.88 17.26
N CYS A 84 2.02 7.32 16.49
CA CYS A 84 2.17 8.47 15.60
C CYS A 84 1.49 9.75 16.10
N ALA A 85 0.73 9.70 17.18
CA ALA A 85 0.08 10.87 17.75
C ALA A 85 0.41 11.05 19.23
N ARG A 86 0.30 12.29 19.69
CA ARG A 86 0.43 12.63 21.10
C ARG A 86 -0.55 13.76 21.44
N GLU A 87 -1.02 13.75 22.66
CA GLU A 87 -1.81 14.82 23.24
C GLU A 87 -0.91 15.71 24.10
N GLU A 88 -1.03 17.01 23.92
CA GLU A 88 -0.33 18.03 24.71
C GLU A 88 -1.36 19.06 25.23
N ALA A 89 -0.93 19.96 26.12
CA ALA A 89 -1.83 20.91 26.75
C ALA A 89 -2.55 21.86 25.76
N ASP A 90 -1.95 22.09 24.59
CA ASP A 90 -2.41 23.00 23.55
C ASP A 90 -3.02 22.29 22.32
N GLY A 91 -3.11 20.95 22.34
CA GLY A 91 -3.78 20.21 21.28
C GLY A 91 -3.25 18.80 21.00
N TYR A 92 -3.67 18.29 19.85
CA TYR A 92 -3.26 16.99 19.35
C TYR A 92 -2.25 17.16 18.21
N PHE A 93 -1.16 16.41 18.30
CA PHE A 93 -0.11 16.41 17.28
C PHE A 93 -0.05 15.03 16.62
N VAL A 94 -0.02 15.02 15.29
CA VAL A 94 0.10 13.81 14.49
C VAL A 94 1.35 13.88 13.63
N ASN A 95 2.22 12.88 13.76
CA ASN A 95 3.31 12.67 12.82
C ASN A 95 2.76 11.92 11.59
N LEU A 96 2.48 12.67 10.53
CA LEU A 96 1.89 12.11 9.30
C LEU A 96 2.83 11.15 8.58
N ASP A 97 4.14 11.38 8.59
CA ASP A 97 5.11 10.47 7.97
C ASP A 97 5.13 9.12 8.68
N CYS A 98 5.06 9.12 10.01
CA CYS A 98 4.88 7.92 10.81
C CYS A 98 3.58 7.19 10.43
N ALA A 99 2.46 7.91 10.35
CA ALA A 99 1.17 7.35 10.01
C ALA A 99 1.14 6.75 8.60
N VAL A 100 1.75 7.42 7.60
CA VAL A 100 1.93 6.92 6.24
C VAL A 100 2.71 5.62 6.25
N SER A 101 3.89 5.61 6.85
CA SER A 101 4.80 4.45 6.87
C SER A 101 4.14 3.22 7.50
N LEU A 102 3.46 3.38 8.65
CA LEU A 102 2.75 2.28 9.29
C LEU A 102 1.55 1.80 8.47
N THR A 103 0.84 2.72 7.81
CA THR A 103 -0.32 2.37 6.97
C THR A 103 0.11 1.60 5.73
N GLU A 104 1.18 2.01 5.05
CA GLU A 104 1.75 1.29 3.91
C GLU A 104 2.25 -0.11 4.29
N SER A 105 2.93 -0.23 5.43
CA SER A 105 3.35 -1.53 5.98
C SER A 105 2.15 -2.45 6.25
N ARG A 106 1.05 -1.90 6.78
CA ARG A 106 -0.18 -2.67 6.99
C ARG A 106 -0.82 -3.10 5.68
N VAL A 107 -0.83 -2.26 4.66
CA VAL A 107 -1.30 -2.61 3.31
C VAL A 107 -0.53 -3.82 2.78
N GLU A 108 0.79 -3.84 2.89
CA GLU A 108 1.60 -4.98 2.44
C GLU A 108 1.29 -6.26 3.24
N THR A 109 1.12 -6.16 4.55
CA THR A 109 0.68 -7.29 5.38
C THR A 109 -0.66 -7.87 4.90
N LEU A 110 -1.65 -7.02 4.64
CA LEU A 110 -2.96 -7.48 4.16
C LEU A 110 -2.88 -8.08 2.74
N LYS A 111 -2.04 -7.54 1.87
CA LYS A 111 -1.78 -8.12 0.54
C LYS A 111 -1.12 -9.51 0.64
N GLU A 112 -0.23 -9.71 1.60
CA GLU A 112 0.33 -11.04 1.87
C GLU A 112 -0.75 -12.03 2.29
N ARG A 113 -1.65 -11.62 3.20
CA ARG A 113 -2.81 -12.45 3.59
C ARG A 113 -3.69 -12.79 2.38
N LEU A 114 -3.95 -11.81 1.49
CA LEU A 114 -4.69 -12.05 0.25
C LEU A 114 -4.02 -13.11 -0.63
N ARG A 115 -2.70 -13.02 -0.81
CA ARG A 115 -1.94 -14.01 -1.60
C ARG A 115 -1.98 -15.41 -0.96
N GLU A 116 -1.83 -15.49 0.35
CA GLU A 116 -1.94 -16.76 1.10
C GLU A 116 -3.33 -17.37 0.94
N CYS A 117 -4.38 -16.58 1.14
CA CYS A 117 -5.77 -17.03 0.97
C CYS A 117 -6.02 -17.61 -0.43
N ALA A 118 -5.47 -16.98 -1.46
CA ALA A 118 -5.63 -17.41 -2.85
C ALA A 118 -4.84 -18.67 -3.21
N SER A 119 -3.77 -18.99 -2.49
CA SER A 119 -2.86 -20.09 -2.82
C SER A 119 -3.02 -21.32 -1.92
N THR A 120 -2.93 -21.13 -0.61
CA THR A 120 -2.90 -22.22 0.38
C THR A 120 -4.10 -22.23 1.32
N GLY A 121 -4.95 -21.23 1.23
CA GLY A 121 -6.06 -20.97 2.14
C GLY A 121 -5.70 -19.94 3.22
N CYS A 122 -6.74 -19.35 3.82
CA CYS A 122 -6.60 -18.34 4.84
C CYS A 122 -6.25 -18.97 6.20
N GLU A 123 -5.18 -18.49 6.82
CA GLU A 123 -4.79 -18.92 8.16
C GLU A 123 -5.41 -18.00 9.23
N ALA A 124 -6.38 -18.51 9.97
CA ALA A 124 -7.11 -17.75 11.01
C ALA A 124 -6.17 -17.10 12.04
N GLY A 125 -5.09 -17.79 12.45
CA GLY A 125 -4.12 -17.28 13.43
C GLY A 125 -3.32 -16.04 12.98
N LYS A 126 -3.30 -15.76 11.69
CA LYS A 126 -2.61 -14.59 11.13
C LYS A 126 -3.54 -13.39 10.89
N LEU A 127 -4.85 -13.58 10.94
CA LEU A 127 -5.82 -12.52 10.64
C LEU A 127 -5.98 -11.50 11.78
N GLY A 128 -5.72 -11.92 13.01
CA GLY A 128 -5.79 -11.08 14.19
C GLY A 128 -4.51 -10.30 14.53
N GLN A 129 -3.49 -10.40 13.68
CA GLN A 129 -2.18 -9.77 13.90
C GLN A 129 -2.06 -8.45 13.16
#